data_509c6f4ed90c7a6f317799f9738b639d
#
_entry.id   509c6f4ed90c7a6f317799f9738b639d
#
_cell.length_a   1.000
_cell.length_b   1.000
_cell.length_c   1.000
_cell.angle_alpha   90.00
_cell.angle_beta   90.00
_cell.angle_gamma   90.00
#
_symmetry.space_group_name_H-M   'P 1'
#
loop_
_entity.id
_entity.type
_entity.pdbx_description
1 polymer ?
#
loop_
_entity_poly.entity_id
_entity_poly.type
_entity_poly.pdbx_seq_one_letter_code
_entity_poly.pdbx_strand_id
1 'polypeptide(L)'
;MATSSFPLLSFQEFLTGSEVEKRAVAQKLYNAFHTYGWVYLQDFGISKEEIAEMFAMSKKYFERPLEAKVRDTLNDAETNQGYTPDGAEANGGTDHKEKCFNLSVNVLQALAMVMDLDMNYFSSALAKADPQLRLLYYMPIERSIIESAGHARIIPHTDFGLCTLLFQDNVGGLEVDPFHTGEFVPATPIEGTCVINVADLLQRLSNDRLRSTLHRVTSPPLEKVGSDGMLPARYSTAFFVHPSADVEIDPILRDGEAKKYESVNAGKWRTMNTAKNYANILGPDGVKV
;
A
#
# COMPACT_ATOMS: atom_id res chain seq x y z
N MET A 1 3.52 18.77 -17.69
CA MET A 1 3.58 17.56 -16.87
C MET A 1 3.26 17.99 -15.45
N ALA A 2 2.25 17.40 -14.81
CA ALA A 2 1.98 17.69 -13.41
C ALA A 2 3.17 17.19 -12.58
N THR A 3 3.85 18.09 -11.89
CA THR A 3 4.92 17.71 -10.95
C THR A 3 4.25 17.09 -9.72
N SER A 4 4.54 15.83 -9.44
CA SER A 4 4.09 15.20 -8.20
C SER A 4 4.65 15.97 -7.00
N SER A 5 3.85 16.12 -5.94
CA SER A 5 4.30 16.71 -4.67
C SER A 5 5.24 15.78 -3.89
N PHE A 6 5.37 14.53 -4.32
CA PHE A 6 6.19 13.50 -3.66
C PHE A 6 7.41 13.14 -4.51
N PRO A 7 8.53 12.68 -3.90
CA PRO A 7 9.73 12.28 -4.61
C PRO A 7 9.47 11.17 -5.63
N LEU A 8 10.06 11.32 -6.82
CA LEU A 8 10.17 10.29 -7.84
C LEU A 8 11.62 9.80 -7.86
N LEU A 9 11.84 8.50 -7.68
CA LEU A 9 13.15 7.88 -7.56
C LEU A 9 13.30 6.74 -8.56
N SER A 10 14.36 6.74 -9.39
CA SER A 10 14.77 5.55 -10.15
C SER A 10 15.43 4.55 -9.20
N PHE A 11 15.00 3.29 -9.28
CA PHE A 11 15.50 2.20 -8.44
C PHE A 11 16.53 1.33 -9.21
N GLN A 12 16.80 1.63 -10.47
CA GLN A 12 17.70 0.87 -11.33
C GLN A 12 19.09 0.67 -10.74
N GLU A 13 19.70 1.73 -10.22
CA GLU A 13 21.04 1.67 -9.63
C GLU A 13 21.10 0.85 -8.34
N PHE A 14 19.97 0.74 -7.60
CA PHE A 14 19.90 -0.19 -6.46
C PHE A 14 19.92 -1.64 -6.93
N LEU A 15 19.28 -1.95 -8.06
CA LEU A 15 19.19 -3.32 -8.57
C LEU A 15 20.52 -3.77 -9.22
N THR A 16 21.18 -2.90 -9.97
CA THR A 16 22.28 -3.30 -10.87
C THR A 16 23.58 -2.50 -10.70
N GLY A 17 23.57 -1.47 -9.85
CA GLY A 17 24.72 -0.59 -9.64
C GLY A 17 25.78 -1.14 -8.68
N SER A 18 26.85 -0.38 -8.54
CA SER A 18 27.89 -0.60 -7.54
C SER A 18 27.35 -0.35 -6.11
N GLU A 19 28.08 -0.81 -5.10
CA GLU A 19 27.70 -0.60 -3.68
C GLU A 19 27.56 0.90 -3.32
N VAL A 20 28.34 1.77 -3.96
CA VAL A 20 28.24 3.23 -3.76
C VAL A 20 26.92 3.77 -4.34
N GLU A 21 26.56 3.34 -5.55
CA GLU A 21 25.30 3.72 -6.20
C GLU A 21 24.08 3.17 -5.45
N LYS A 22 24.12 1.91 -5.02
CA LYS A 22 23.09 1.30 -4.20
C LYS A 22 22.86 2.09 -2.91
N ARG A 23 23.93 2.45 -2.19
CA ARG A 23 23.83 3.25 -0.97
C ARG A 23 23.28 4.65 -1.24
N ALA A 24 23.62 5.26 -2.36
CA ALA A 24 23.09 6.56 -2.76
C ALA A 24 21.57 6.51 -3.00
N VAL A 25 21.09 5.48 -3.71
CA VAL A 25 19.64 5.25 -3.92
C VAL A 25 18.94 4.94 -2.60
N ALA A 26 19.51 4.06 -1.80
CA ALA A 26 18.98 3.71 -0.49
C ALA A 26 18.83 4.94 0.44
N GLN A 27 19.81 5.85 0.41
CA GLN A 27 19.75 7.10 1.18
C GLN A 27 18.63 8.03 0.69
N LYS A 28 18.43 8.14 -0.63
CA LYS A 28 17.32 8.93 -1.20
C LYS A 28 15.97 8.33 -0.79
N LEU A 29 15.83 7.01 -0.84
CA LEU A 29 14.64 6.28 -0.42
C LEU A 29 14.35 6.53 1.08
N TYR A 30 15.36 6.35 1.93
CA TYR A 30 15.24 6.62 3.36
C TYR A 30 14.79 8.07 3.63
N ASN A 31 15.39 9.05 2.95
CA ASN A 31 15.02 10.45 3.12
C ASN A 31 13.57 10.73 2.69
N ALA A 32 13.09 10.10 1.62
CA ALA A 32 11.71 10.19 1.18
C ALA A 32 10.75 9.62 2.25
N PHE A 33 11.07 8.46 2.80
CA PHE A 33 10.26 7.83 3.85
C PHE A 33 10.35 8.54 5.21
N HIS A 34 11.50 9.12 5.53
CA HIS A 34 11.67 9.95 6.72
C HIS A 34 10.84 11.23 6.66
N THR A 35 10.83 11.89 5.50
CA THR A 35 10.15 13.17 5.32
C THR A 35 8.66 13.01 5.06
N TYR A 36 8.31 12.15 4.12
CA TYR A 36 6.94 12.03 3.60
C TYR A 36 6.28 10.67 3.91
N GLY A 37 7.05 9.64 4.29
CA GLY A 37 6.55 8.26 4.36
C GLY A 37 6.12 7.70 3.01
N TRP A 38 6.47 8.35 1.89
CA TRP A 38 5.92 8.14 0.56
C TRP A 38 6.94 8.41 -0.54
N VAL A 39 6.93 7.56 -1.57
CA VAL A 39 7.80 7.72 -2.74
C VAL A 39 7.15 7.12 -3.98
N TYR A 40 7.42 7.68 -5.16
CA TYR A 40 7.21 7.01 -6.43
C TYR A 40 8.52 6.34 -6.86
N LEU A 41 8.46 5.05 -7.19
CA LEU A 41 9.57 4.34 -7.82
C LEU A 41 9.33 4.15 -9.31
N GLN A 42 10.37 4.34 -10.11
CA GLN A 42 10.48 3.92 -11.50
C GLN A 42 11.70 2.99 -11.66
N ASP A 43 11.79 2.26 -12.74
CA ASP A 43 12.90 1.36 -13.07
C ASP A 43 13.18 0.32 -11.96
N PHE A 44 12.13 -0.25 -11.41
CA PHE A 44 12.17 -1.12 -10.23
C PHE A 44 12.09 -2.62 -10.56
N GLY A 45 12.25 -3.00 -11.83
CA GLY A 45 12.32 -4.40 -12.26
C GLY A 45 10.98 -5.03 -12.66
N ILE A 46 9.88 -4.28 -12.62
CA ILE A 46 8.57 -4.66 -13.20
C ILE A 46 8.31 -3.70 -14.37
N SER A 47 8.12 -4.25 -15.57
CA SER A 47 7.95 -3.45 -16.79
C SER A 47 6.56 -2.79 -16.87
N LYS A 48 6.40 -1.80 -17.75
CA LYS A 48 5.11 -1.17 -18.02
C LYS A 48 4.11 -2.15 -18.61
N GLU A 49 4.59 -3.08 -19.43
CA GLU A 49 3.80 -4.14 -20.05
C GLU A 49 3.24 -5.10 -19.00
N GLU A 50 4.03 -5.49 -18.00
CA GLU A 50 3.60 -6.33 -16.88
C GLU A 50 2.58 -5.61 -15.99
N ILE A 51 2.78 -4.32 -15.74
CA ILE A 51 1.79 -3.49 -15.02
C ILE A 51 0.48 -3.42 -15.81
N ALA A 52 0.55 -3.21 -17.13
CA ALA A 52 -0.64 -3.16 -17.99
C ALA A 52 -1.37 -4.51 -18.02
N GLU A 53 -0.63 -5.62 -18.05
CA GLU A 53 -1.20 -6.98 -17.97
C GLU A 53 -1.93 -7.20 -16.64
N MET A 54 -1.33 -6.79 -15.52
CA MET A 54 -1.97 -6.86 -14.20
C MET A 54 -3.29 -6.09 -14.17
N PHE A 55 -3.36 -4.89 -14.74
CA PHE A 55 -4.60 -4.13 -14.84
C PHE A 55 -5.62 -4.78 -15.79
N ALA A 56 -5.17 -5.36 -16.90
CA ALA A 56 -6.04 -6.09 -17.81
C ALA A 56 -6.66 -7.33 -17.14
N MET A 57 -5.88 -8.06 -16.35
CA MET A 57 -6.36 -9.19 -15.55
C MET A 57 -7.35 -8.74 -14.47
N SER A 58 -7.06 -7.65 -13.76
CA SER A 58 -7.96 -7.05 -12.77
C SER A 58 -9.31 -6.68 -13.42
N LYS A 59 -9.28 -5.97 -14.53
CA LYS A 59 -10.47 -5.59 -15.29
C LYS A 59 -11.28 -6.82 -15.70
N LYS A 60 -10.64 -7.82 -16.31
CA LYS A 60 -11.27 -9.08 -16.72
C LYS A 60 -11.94 -9.80 -15.54
N TYR A 61 -11.33 -9.77 -14.35
CA TYR A 61 -11.92 -10.35 -13.15
C TYR A 61 -13.19 -9.62 -12.73
N PHE A 62 -13.14 -8.29 -12.63
CA PHE A 62 -14.29 -7.50 -12.17
C PHE A 62 -15.44 -7.42 -13.18
N GLU A 63 -15.17 -7.62 -14.47
CA GLU A 63 -16.20 -7.73 -15.54
C GLU A 63 -16.96 -9.07 -15.52
N ARG A 64 -16.52 -10.06 -14.72
CA ARG A 64 -17.24 -11.32 -14.54
C ARG A 64 -18.65 -11.08 -13.96
N PRO A 65 -19.66 -11.93 -14.30
CA PRO A 65 -20.96 -11.89 -13.66
C PRO A 65 -20.86 -11.93 -12.13
N LEU A 66 -21.74 -11.20 -11.44
CA LEU A 66 -21.72 -11.11 -9.98
C LEU A 66 -21.77 -12.49 -9.33
N GLU A 67 -22.61 -13.40 -9.84
CA GLU A 67 -22.75 -14.77 -9.32
C GLU A 67 -21.45 -15.56 -9.40
N ALA A 68 -20.61 -15.30 -10.41
CA ALA A 68 -19.31 -15.93 -10.53
C ALA A 68 -18.32 -15.37 -9.52
N LYS A 69 -18.36 -14.06 -9.26
CA LYS A 69 -17.49 -13.42 -8.26
C LYS A 69 -17.88 -13.78 -6.83
N VAL A 70 -19.17 -13.86 -6.53
CA VAL A 70 -19.69 -14.26 -5.21
C VAL A 70 -19.23 -15.67 -4.80
N ARG A 71 -18.95 -16.57 -5.76
CA ARG A 71 -18.37 -17.89 -5.45
C ARG A 71 -16.94 -17.80 -4.90
N ASP A 72 -16.23 -16.74 -5.22
CA ASP A 72 -14.87 -16.46 -4.74
C ASP A 72 -14.89 -15.64 -3.43
N THR A 73 -16.07 -15.51 -2.79
CA THR A 73 -16.27 -14.70 -1.57
C THR A 73 -15.37 -15.17 -0.45
N LEU A 74 -14.89 -14.20 0.34
CA LEU A 74 -14.14 -14.40 1.56
C LEU A 74 -14.88 -15.40 2.49
N ASN A 75 -14.28 -16.58 2.68
CA ASN A 75 -14.82 -17.61 3.57
C ASN A 75 -14.17 -17.61 4.94
N ASP A 76 -13.06 -16.86 5.11
CA ASP A 76 -12.27 -16.82 6.32
C ASP A 76 -11.71 -15.41 6.56
N ALA A 77 -12.18 -14.77 7.63
CA ALA A 77 -11.73 -13.45 8.02
C ALA A 77 -10.26 -13.41 8.47
N GLU A 78 -9.68 -14.55 8.89
CA GLU A 78 -8.28 -14.60 9.32
C GLU A 78 -7.32 -14.51 8.12
N THR A 79 -7.66 -15.14 7.00
CA THR A 79 -6.84 -15.08 5.78
C THR A 79 -7.03 -13.79 5.01
N ASN A 80 -8.18 -13.11 5.14
CA ASN A 80 -8.54 -11.90 4.41
C ASN A 80 -8.37 -12.07 2.88
N GLN A 81 -8.76 -13.24 2.34
CA GLN A 81 -8.63 -13.61 0.93
C GLN A 81 -9.99 -13.92 0.32
N GLY A 82 -10.20 -13.52 -0.92
CA GLY A 82 -11.42 -13.78 -1.69
C GLY A 82 -12.06 -12.52 -2.27
N TYR A 83 -13.18 -12.71 -2.98
CA TYR A 83 -13.98 -11.63 -3.51
C TYR A 83 -14.81 -10.98 -2.40
N THR A 84 -14.75 -9.67 -2.37
CA THR A 84 -15.55 -8.87 -1.47
C THR A 84 -16.48 -7.97 -2.29
N PRO A 85 -17.84 -8.07 -2.15
CA PRO A 85 -18.80 -7.23 -2.87
C PRO A 85 -18.63 -5.75 -2.54
N ASP A 86 -19.40 -4.91 -3.18
CA ASP A 86 -19.37 -3.45 -2.99
C ASP A 86 -19.34 -3.08 -1.51
N GLY A 87 -18.28 -2.37 -1.11
CA GLY A 87 -17.97 -2.09 0.29
C GLY A 87 -17.05 -3.10 0.99
N ALA A 88 -16.60 -4.12 0.30
CA ALA A 88 -15.69 -5.14 0.77
C ALA A 88 -14.61 -5.47 -0.31
N GLU A 89 -13.53 -6.20 -0.04
CA GLU A 89 -12.29 -6.25 -0.86
C GLU A 89 -12.00 -7.57 -1.60
N ALA A 90 -11.17 -7.59 -2.68
CA ALA A 90 -10.90 -8.77 -3.52
C ALA A 90 -9.40 -9.09 -3.75
N ASN A 91 -9.03 -10.36 -3.90
CA ASN A 91 -7.67 -10.85 -4.18
C ASN A 91 -7.57 -11.80 -5.39
N GLY A 92 -6.44 -11.76 -6.15
CA GLY A 92 -6.11 -12.74 -7.18
C GLY A 92 -4.81 -12.47 -7.94
N GLY A 93 -4.03 -13.52 -8.25
CA GLY A 93 -2.88 -13.55 -9.16
C GLY A 93 -1.54 -13.96 -8.54
N THR A 94 -0.86 -15.00 -9.10
CA THR A 94 0.35 -15.62 -8.52
C THR A 94 1.67 -15.01 -8.99
N ASP A 95 1.84 -14.70 -10.28
CA ASP A 95 3.11 -14.20 -10.82
C ASP A 95 3.42 -12.75 -10.41
N HIS A 96 2.44 -11.88 -10.47
CA HIS A 96 2.59 -10.49 -10.03
C HIS A 96 2.82 -10.39 -8.50
N LYS A 97 2.29 -11.32 -7.72
CA LYS A 97 2.52 -11.40 -6.27
C LYS A 97 4.00 -11.64 -5.97
N GLU A 98 4.64 -12.57 -6.68
CA GLU A 98 6.07 -12.87 -6.51
C GLU A 98 6.96 -11.67 -6.88
N LYS A 99 6.70 -11.00 -8.01
CA LYS A 99 7.45 -9.80 -8.42
C LYS A 99 7.31 -8.64 -7.44
N CYS A 100 6.10 -8.41 -6.94
CA CYS A 100 5.87 -7.42 -5.89
C CYS A 100 6.59 -7.80 -4.59
N PHE A 101 6.62 -9.08 -4.23
CA PHE A 101 7.37 -9.55 -3.07
C PHE A 101 8.87 -9.29 -3.22
N ASN A 102 9.46 -9.63 -4.36
CA ASN A 102 10.88 -9.39 -4.64
C ASN A 102 11.21 -7.89 -4.61
N LEU A 103 10.36 -7.04 -5.17
CA LEU A 103 10.53 -5.59 -5.06
C LEU A 103 10.48 -5.12 -3.60
N SER A 104 9.55 -5.64 -2.81
CA SER A 104 9.44 -5.27 -1.39
C SER A 104 10.67 -5.69 -0.59
N VAL A 105 11.25 -6.86 -0.87
CA VAL A 105 12.51 -7.31 -0.27
C VAL A 105 13.64 -6.35 -0.60
N ASN A 106 13.79 -5.95 -1.87
CA ASN A 106 14.82 -4.99 -2.29
C ASN A 106 14.65 -3.62 -1.61
N VAL A 107 13.42 -3.13 -1.47
CA VAL A 107 13.12 -1.87 -0.76
C VAL A 107 13.53 -1.97 0.72
N LEU A 108 13.21 -3.07 1.38
CA LEU A 108 13.56 -3.29 2.78
C LEU A 108 15.08 -3.50 2.97
N GLN A 109 15.77 -4.12 2.01
CA GLN A 109 17.23 -4.21 2.00
C GLN A 109 17.88 -2.82 1.85
N ALA A 110 17.32 -1.96 1.00
CA ALA A 110 17.80 -0.58 0.87
C ALA A 110 17.67 0.19 2.21
N LEU A 111 16.59 -0.02 2.94
CA LEU A 111 16.43 0.56 4.28
C LEU A 111 17.41 -0.03 5.29
N ALA A 112 17.61 -1.36 5.29
CA ALA A 112 18.59 -2.01 6.15
C ALA A 112 20.00 -1.43 5.97
N MET A 113 20.42 -1.23 4.70
CA MET A 113 21.71 -0.64 4.35
C MET A 113 21.95 0.75 4.96
N VAL A 114 20.93 1.62 4.99
CA VAL A 114 21.03 2.99 5.51
C VAL A 114 20.82 3.06 7.01
N MET A 115 20.09 2.10 7.56
CA MET A 115 19.86 1.99 9.00
C MET A 115 21.00 1.25 9.75
N ASP A 116 22.08 0.90 9.03
CA ASP A 116 23.22 0.14 9.53
C ASP A 116 22.82 -1.22 10.15
N LEU A 117 21.85 -1.88 9.51
CA LEU A 117 21.39 -3.21 9.85
C LEU A 117 22.03 -4.25 8.93
N ASP A 118 22.01 -5.51 9.34
CA ASP A 118 22.34 -6.61 8.43
C ASP A 118 21.43 -6.56 7.19
N MET A 119 22.00 -6.79 6.01
CA MET A 119 21.24 -6.74 4.73
C MET A 119 20.08 -7.75 4.71
N ASN A 120 20.17 -8.82 5.48
CA ASN A 120 19.13 -9.84 5.61
C ASN A 120 18.21 -9.62 6.83
N TYR A 121 18.33 -8.49 7.53
CA TYR A 121 17.55 -8.20 8.73
C TYR A 121 16.05 -8.45 8.52
N PHE A 122 15.50 -7.95 7.41
CA PHE A 122 14.11 -8.14 7.09
C PHE A 122 13.77 -9.52 6.49
N SER A 123 14.76 -10.24 5.96
CA SER A 123 14.52 -11.56 5.35
C SER A 123 14.00 -12.57 6.36
N SER A 124 14.50 -12.56 7.60
CA SER A 124 14.00 -13.40 8.69
C SER A 124 12.55 -13.04 9.06
N ALA A 125 12.25 -11.76 9.11
CA ALA A 125 10.88 -11.28 9.39
C ALA A 125 9.88 -11.64 8.28
N LEU A 126 10.36 -11.84 7.06
CA LEU A 126 9.54 -12.20 5.90
C LEU A 126 9.53 -13.70 5.56
N ALA A 127 10.29 -14.53 6.26
CA ALA A 127 10.51 -15.94 5.88
C ALA A 127 9.24 -16.80 5.79
N LYS A 128 8.22 -16.47 6.60
CA LYS A 128 6.89 -17.10 6.58
C LYS A 128 5.79 -16.08 6.33
N ALA A 129 6.15 -14.95 5.72
CA ALA A 129 5.18 -13.89 5.44
C ALA A 129 4.14 -14.36 4.43
N ASP A 130 2.90 -13.95 4.64
CA ASP A 130 1.82 -14.09 3.66
C ASP A 130 1.39 -12.68 3.21
N PRO A 131 2.13 -12.08 2.26
CA PRO A 131 1.79 -10.77 1.75
C PRO A 131 0.51 -10.84 0.92
N GLN A 132 -0.28 -9.78 0.99
CA GLN A 132 -1.57 -9.70 0.34
C GLN A 132 -1.49 -8.85 -0.92
N LEU A 133 -1.80 -9.45 -2.08
CA LEU A 133 -2.05 -8.71 -3.33
C LEU A 133 -3.55 -8.48 -3.44
N ARG A 134 -3.95 -7.19 -3.50
CA ARG A 134 -5.34 -6.78 -3.55
C ARG A 134 -5.65 -6.03 -4.84
N LEU A 135 -6.59 -6.55 -5.62
CA LEU A 135 -7.14 -5.86 -6.78
C LEU A 135 -8.34 -5.03 -6.34
N LEU A 136 -8.35 -3.76 -6.70
CA LEU A 136 -9.37 -2.79 -6.29
C LEU A 136 -10.06 -2.23 -7.54
N TYR A 137 -11.39 -2.29 -7.52
CA TYR A 137 -12.25 -1.70 -8.54
C TYR A 137 -13.23 -0.74 -7.89
N TYR A 138 -13.12 0.52 -8.23
CA TYR A 138 -14.04 1.57 -7.81
C TYR A 138 -15.02 1.82 -8.95
N MET A 139 -16.29 1.49 -8.73
CA MET A 139 -17.32 1.68 -9.74
C MET A 139 -17.51 3.16 -10.09
N PRO A 140 -18.03 3.47 -11.30
CA PRO A 140 -18.54 4.80 -11.61
C PRO A 140 -19.58 5.22 -10.56
N ILE A 141 -19.51 6.47 -10.11
CA ILE A 141 -20.41 7.00 -9.08
C ILE A 141 -20.64 8.49 -9.32
N GLU A 142 -21.79 9.02 -8.93
CA GLU A 142 -22.03 10.46 -8.97
C GLU A 142 -21.06 11.19 -8.02
N ARG A 143 -20.44 12.23 -8.55
CA ARG A 143 -19.49 13.06 -7.80
C ARG A 143 -20.10 13.65 -6.53
N SER A 144 -21.38 14.08 -6.61
CA SER A 144 -22.15 14.62 -5.49
C SER A 144 -22.17 13.70 -4.27
N ILE A 145 -22.18 12.38 -4.49
CA ILE A 145 -22.17 11.37 -3.40
C ILE A 145 -20.83 11.39 -2.68
N ILE A 146 -19.70 11.42 -3.42
CA ILE A 146 -18.36 11.41 -2.83
C ILE A 146 -18.02 12.74 -2.16
N GLU A 147 -18.52 13.86 -2.69
CA GLU A 147 -18.28 15.20 -2.12
C GLU A 147 -19.24 15.58 -0.99
N SER A 148 -20.28 14.78 -0.75
CA SER A 148 -21.12 14.97 0.42
C SER A 148 -20.35 14.65 1.71
N ALA A 149 -20.68 15.33 2.80
CA ALA A 149 -19.94 15.23 4.07
C ALA A 149 -19.78 13.78 4.56
N GLY A 150 -18.53 13.40 4.80
CA GLY A 150 -18.17 12.10 5.37
C GLY A 150 -18.05 10.95 4.37
N HIS A 151 -18.18 11.20 3.05
CA HIS A 151 -18.00 10.17 2.02
C HIS A 151 -16.64 10.27 1.35
N ALA A 152 -16.09 9.13 0.98
CA ALA A 152 -14.89 8.96 0.16
C ALA A 152 -14.96 7.57 -0.48
N ARG A 153 -14.20 7.33 -1.58
CA ARG A 153 -14.06 5.98 -2.14
C ARG A 153 -13.31 5.05 -1.18
N ILE A 154 -12.30 5.61 -0.48
CA ILE A 154 -11.69 5.02 0.72
C ILE A 154 -11.46 6.15 1.73
N ILE A 155 -11.94 5.96 2.96
CA ILE A 155 -11.76 6.93 4.05
C ILE A 155 -10.29 7.06 4.45
N PRO A 156 -9.87 8.17 5.11
CA PRO A 156 -8.52 8.32 5.63
C PRO A 156 -8.10 7.17 6.54
N HIS A 157 -6.95 6.56 6.25
CA HIS A 157 -6.37 5.46 7.04
C HIS A 157 -4.86 5.40 6.87
N THR A 158 -4.19 4.61 7.71
CA THR A 158 -2.81 4.14 7.55
C THR A 158 -2.83 2.64 7.28
N ASP A 159 -1.76 2.13 6.66
CA ASP A 159 -1.57 0.69 6.46
C ASP A 159 -0.91 0.04 7.68
N PHE A 160 -1.15 -1.24 7.92
CA PHE A 160 -0.76 -1.91 9.18
C PHE A 160 0.60 -2.59 9.13
N GLY A 161 1.12 -2.93 7.94
CA GLY A 161 2.31 -3.75 7.74
C GLY A 161 3.63 -3.00 7.84
N LEU A 162 4.61 -3.45 7.06
CA LEU A 162 5.90 -2.78 6.89
C LEU A 162 5.82 -1.69 5.81
N CYS A 163 5.35 -2.04 4.64
CA CYS A 163 5.13 -1.10 3.54
C CYS A 163 4.04 -1.61 2.61
N THR A 164 3.53 -0.73 1.75
CA THR A 164 2.59 -1.07 0.69
C THR A 164 3.15 -0.62 -0.65
N LEU A 165 3.06 -1.49 -1.65
CA LEU A 165 3.33 -1.18 -3.04
C LEU A 165 1.99 -0.94 -3.74
N LEU A 166 1.80 0.21 -4.34
CA LEU A 166 0.55 0.57 -5.01
C LEU A 166 0.78 0.89 -6.48
N PHE A 167 0.06 0.20 -7.32
CA PHE A 167 -0.11 0.52 -8.74
C PHE A 167 -1.49 1.14 -8.93
N GLN A 168 -1.57 2.26 -9.62
CA GLN A 168 -2.84 2.95 -9.89
C GLN A 168 -2.96 3.28 -11.37
N ASP A 169 -4.20 3.29 -11.86
CA ASP A 169 -4.51 3.77 -13.20
C ASP A 169 -4.36 5.30 -13.29
N ASN A 170 -4.67 5.87 -14.44
CA ASN A 170 -4.53 7.30 -14.70
C ASN A 170 -5.73 8.15 -14.26
N VAL A 171 -6.67 7.59 -13.51
CA VAL A 171 -7.88 8.32 -13.07
C VAL A 171 -7.54 9.33 -11.97
N GLY A 172 -6.75 8.92 -10.99
CA GLY A 172 -6.40 9.78 -9.85
C GLY A 172 -7.37 9.63 -8.66
N GLY A 173 -7.42 10.66 -7.80
CA GLY A 173 -8.25 10.68 -6.59
C GLY A 173 -7.56 10.11 -5.34
N LEU A 174 -6.34 9.56 -5.46
CA LEU A 174 -5.53 9.23 -4.30
C LEU A 174 -4.91 10.50 -3.72
N GLU A 175 -5.05 10.68 -2.42
CA GLU A 175 -4.50 11.81 -1.67
C GLU A 175 -3.82 11.35 -0.40
N VAL A 176 -2.78 12.07 0.01
CA VAL A 176 -1.93 11.75 1.16
C VAL A 176 -1.82 12.96 2.07
N ASP A 177 -1.95 12.77 3.37
CA ASP A 177 -1.59 13.73 4.40
C ASP A 177 -0.26 13.30 5.05
N PRO A 178 0.89 13.78 4.56
CA PRO A 178 2.20 13.31 4.99
C PRO A 178 2.56 13.76 6.41
N PHE A 179 1.84 14.73 6.96
CA PHE A 179 2.17 15.34 8.26
C PHE A 179 1.07 15.19 9.31
N HIS A 180 -0.01 14.47 8.99
CA HIS A 180 -1.18 14.27 9.87
C HIS A 180 -1.80 15.60 10.33
N THR A 181 -1.86 16.57 9.43
CA THR A 181 -2.40 17.91 9.68
C THR A 181 -3.86 18.06 9.27
N GLY A 182 -4.41 17.07 8.57
CA GLY A 182 -5.70 17.13 7.89
C GLY A 182 -5.61 17.73 6.48
N GLU A 183 -4.42 18.16 6.03
CA GLU A 183 -4.16 18.71 4.70
C GLU A 183 -3.73 17.59 3.75
N PHE A 184 -4.64 17.16 2.89
CA PHE A 184 -4.39 16.12 1.92
C PHE A 184 -3.83 16.68 0.60
N VAL A 185 -2.77 16.07 0.11
CA VAL A 185 -2.09 16.44 -1.15
C VAL A 185 -2.31 15.32 -2.18
N PRO A 186 -2.68 15.64 -3.43
CA PRO A 186 -2.87 14.63 -4.46
C PRO A 186 -1.62 13.80 -4.75
N ALA A 187 -1.76 12.47 -4.71
CA ALA A 187 -0.78 11.53 -5.23
C ALA A 187 -1.12 11.23 -6.71
N THR A 188 -0.80 12.19 -7.58
CA THR A 188 -1.13 12.13 -9.01
C THR A 188 -0.50 10.90 -9.66
N PRO A 189 -1.26 10.13 -10.48
CA PRO A 189 -0.72 9.00 -11.20
C PRO A 189 0.44 9.39 -12.12
N ILE A 190 1.53 8.63 -12.07
CA ILE A 190 2.67 8.73 -12.98
C ILE A 190 2.80 7.38 -13.67
N GLU A 191 2.71 7.36 -15.00
CA GLU A 191 2.76 6.13 -15.79
C GLU A 191 4.08 5.37 -15.57
N GLY A 192 3.97 4.05 -15.39
CA GLY A 192 5.13 3.17 -15.22
C GLY A 192 5.80 3.28 -13.85
N THR A 193 5.14 3.90 -12.88
CA THR A 193 5.64 3.98 -11.51
C THR A 193 4.85 3.06 -10.56
N CYS A 194 5.53 2.67 -9.48
CA CYS A 194 4.92 2.10 -8.29
C CYS A 194 5.03 3.13 -7.17
N VAL A 195 3.92 3.39 -6.50
CA VAL A 195 3.95 4.15 -5.25
C VAL A 195 4.32 3.20 -4.12
N ILE A 196 5.22 3.64 -3.23
CA ILE A 196 5.50 2.90 -2.00
C ILE A 196 5.30 3.81 -0.80
N ASN A 197 4.54 3.32 0.17
CA ASN A 197 4.36 3.99 1.45
C ASN A 197 4.81 3.13 2.62
N VAL A 198 5.34 3.80 3.64
CA VAL A 198 5.62 3.21 4.95
C VAL A 198 4.31 2.91 5.66
N ALA A 199 4.25 1.76 6.33
CA ALA A 199 3.12 1.34 7.13
C ALA A 199 3.46 1.34 8.64
N ASP A 200 2.46 1.13 9.49
CA ASP A 200 2.55 1.35 10.93
C ASP A 200 3.61 0.51 11.65
N LEU A 201 3.78 -0.77 11.25
CA LEU A 201 4.81 -1.61 11.87
C LEU A 201 6.23 -1.16 11.52
N LEU A 202 6.46 -0.63 10.31
CA LEU A 202 7.78 -0.10 9.94
C LEU A 202 8.05 1.23 10.64
N GLN A 203 7.05 2.07 10.85
CA GLN A 203 7.17 3.27 11.68
C GLN A 203 7.57 2.90 13.10
N ARG A 204 6.86 1.95 13.73
CA ARG A 204 7.18 1.46 15.09
C ARG A 204 8.59 0.87 15.16
N LEU A 205 8.94 0.00 14.21
CA LEU A 205 10.24 -0.63 14.14
C LEU A 205 11.36 0.39 13.99
N SER A 206 11.14 1.45 13.23
CA SER A 206 12.13 2.52 13.05
C SER A 206 12.12 3.55 14.19
N ASN A 207 11.31 3.37 15.23
CA ASN A 207 11.14 4.31 16.34
C ASN A 207 10.78 5.72 15.86
N ASP A 208 9.83 5.84 14.89
CA ASP A 208 9.39 7.06 14.19
C ASP A 208 10.42 7.72 13.26
N ARG A 209 11.51 7.03 12.94
CA ARG A 209 12.43 7.57 11.91
C ARG A 209 11.85 7.49 10.51
N LEU A 210 10.97 6.53 10.25
CA LEU A 210 10.18 6.40 9.03
C LEU A 210 8.72 6.66 9.38
N ARG A 211 8.00 7.35 8.50
CA ARG A 211 6.67 7.89 8.80
C ARG A 211 5.58 7.09 8.10
N SER A 212 4.67 6.48 8.85
CA SER A 212 3.39 6.00 8.31
C SER A 212 2.48 7.19 8.03
N THR A 213 1.81 7.23 6.88
CA THR A 213 1.05 8.40 6.44
C THR A 213 -0.41 8.10 6.20
N LEU A 214 -1.26 9.05 6.61
CA LEU A 214 -2.67 9.00 6.27
C LEU A 214 -2.86 9.16 4.76
N HIS A 215 -3.69 8.32 4.18
CA HIS A 215 -4.09 8.44 2.78
C HIS A 215 -5.55 8.07 2.60
N ARG A 216 -6.14 8.56 1.51
CA ARG A 216 -7.55 8.34 1.17
C ARG A 216 -7.74 8.28 -0.34
N VAL A 217 -8.89 7.80 -0.79
CA VAL A 217 -9.30 7.91 -2.19
C VAL A 217 -10.60 8.69 -2.26
N THR A 218 -10.60 9.78 -3.00
CA THR A 218 -11.71 10.71 -3.15
C THR A 218 -12.05 10.95 -4.64
N SER A 219 -12.66 12.08 -4.96
CA SER A 219 -12.92 12.50 -6.34
C SER A 219 -11.59 12.72 -7.09
N PRO A 220 -11.47 12.25 -8.34
CA PRO A 220 -10.35 12.59 -9.20
C PRO A 220 -10.40 14.07 -9.60
N PRO A 221 -9.33 14.61 -10.24
CA PRO A 221 -9.33 15.95 -10.79
C PRO A 221 -10.52 16.20 -11.75
N LEU A 222 -11.00 17.46 -11.81
CA LEU A 222 -12.22 17.83 -12.54
C LEU A 222 -12.21 17.44 -14.01
N GLU A 223 -11.06 17.49 -14.66
CA GLU A 223 -10.89 17.08 -16.07
C GLU A 223 -11.12 15.58 -16.32
N LYS A 224 -11.18 14.79 -15.28
CA LYS A 224 -11.51 13.34 -15.33
C LYS A 224 -12.98 13.06 -15.05
N VAL A 225 -13.76 14.05 -14.64
CA VAL A 225 -15.19 13.90 -14.36
C VAL A 225 -15.97 13.99 -15.68
N GLY A 226 -16.92 13.07 -15.87
CA GLY A 226 -17.80 13.09 -17.05
C GLY A 226 -18.68 14.35 -17.08
N SER A 227 -19.12 14.77 -18.28
CA SER A 227 -20.02 15.90 -18.45
C SER A 227 -21.38 15.70 -17.77
N ASP A 228 -21.73 14.47 -17.44
CA ASP A 228 -22.90 14.04 -16.68
C ASP A 228 -22.70 14.09 -15.15
N GLY A 229 -21.52 14.54 -14.69
CA GLY A 229 -21.17 14.58 -13.29
C GLY A 229 -20.70 13.23 -12.71
N MET A 230 -20.56 12.21 -13.54
CA MET A 230 -20.10 10.89 -13.10
C MET A 230 -18.59 10.85 -12.96
N LEU A 231 -18.11 10.31 -11.83
CA LEU A 231 -16.74 9.89 -11.64
C LEU A 231 -16.51 8.60 -12.43
N PRO A 232 -15.41 8.47 -13.19
CA PRO A 232 -15.13 7.26 -13.94
C PRO A 232 -14.79 6.08 -13.02
N ALA A 233 -14.88 4.87 -13.58
CA ALA A 233 -14.30 3.69 -12.97
C ALA A 233 -12.80 3.91 -12.72
N ARG A 234 -12.29 3.40 -11.59
CA ARG A 234 -10.88 3.44 -11.23
C ARG A 234 -10.41 2.05 -10.84
N TYR A 235 -9.22 1.70 -11.27
CA TYR A 235 -8.56 0.47 -10.87
C TYR A 235 -7.26 0.80 -10.12
N SER A 236 -6.98 0.03 -9.08
CA SER A 236 -5.66 0.01 -8.44
C SER A 236 -5.34 -1.39 -7.94
N THR A 237 -4.04 -1.66 -7.77
CA THR A 237 -3.56 -2.90 -7.18
C THR A 237 -2.62 -2.56 -6.05
N ALA A 238 -2.93 -3.04 -4.85
CA ALA A 238 -2.13 -2.84 -3.66
C ALA A 238 -1.48 -4.16 -3.21
N PHE A 239 -0.19 -4.12 -2.90
CA PHE A 239 0.54 -5.24 -2.35
C PHE A 239 0.99 -4.87 -0.93
N PHE A 240 0.36 -5.47 0.06
CA PHE A 240 0.63 -5.22 1.47
C PHE A 240 1.70 -6.17 1.99
N VAL A 241 2.80 -5.60 2.47
CA VAL A 241 3.93 -6.35 3.02
C VAL A 241 3.77 -6.46 4.54
N HIS A 242 3.38 -7.64 4.99
CA HIS A 242 3.31 -7.97 6.41
C HIS A 242 4.48 -8.84 6.81
N PRO A 243 5.05 -8.69 8.02
CA PRO A 243 5.99 -9.66 8.54
C PRO A 243 5.27 -10.97 8.89
N SER A 244 6.04 -12.04 9.05
CA SER A 244 5.54 -13.33 9.55
C SER A 244 4.80 -13.14 10.87
N ALA A 245 3.70 -13.86 11.08
CA ALA A 245 2.82 -13.66 12.23
C ALA A 245 3.50 -13.94 13.59
N ASP A 246 4.56 -14.75 13.60
CA ASP A 246 5.34 -15.10 14.79
C ASP A 246 6.44 -14.08 15.13
N VAL A 247 6.61 -13.02 14.33
CA VAL A 247 7.65 -12.01 14.55
C VAL A 247 7.23 -10.99 15.59
N GLU A 248 8.17 -10.68 16.51
CA GLU A 248 8.05 -9.54 17.42
C GLU A 248 8.67 -8.29 16.79
N ILE A 249 7.91 -7.23 16.74
CA ILE A 249 8.34 -5.90 16.27
C ILE A 249 8.78 -5.09 17.47
N ASP A 250 10.08 -4.98 17.64
CA ASP A 250 10.72 -4.18 18.69
C ASP A 250 11.45 -2.99 18.07
N PRO A 251 11.28 -1.75 18.59
CA PRO A 251 11.95 -0.58 18.03
C PRO A 251 13.47 -0.71 17.97
N ILE A 252 14.05 -0.46 16.81
CA ILE A 252 15.48 -0.34 16.61
C ILE A 252 15.91 1.01 17.16
N LEU A 253 16.75 1.02 18.19
CA LEU A 253 17.22 2.24 18.84
C LEU A 253 18.63 2.60 18.39
N ARG A 254 18.89 3.90 18.30
CA ARG A 254 20.25 4.44 18.24
C ARG A 254 20.78 4.70 19.65
N ASP A 255 22.08 4.87 19.77
CA ASP A 255 22.70 5.15 21.07
C ASP A 255 22.07 6.39 21.72
N GLY A 256 21.57 6.22 22.94
CA GLY A 256 20.92 7.28 23.71
C GLY A 256 19.48 7.59 23.29
N GLU A 257 18.89 6.88 22.31
CA GLU A 257 17.52 7.12 21.86
C GLU A 257 16.51 6.47 22.83
N ALA A 258 15.50 7.23 23.24
CA ALA A 258 14.40 6.70 24.05
C ALA A 258 13.48 5.83 23.21
N LYS A 259 13.12 4.66 23.74
CA LYS A 259 12.13 3.76 23.12
C LYS A 259 10.73 4.37 23.18
N LYS A 260 10.09 4.57 22.02
CA LYS A 260 8.77 5.20 21.89
C LYS A 260 7.63 4.18 21.94
N TYR A 261 7.90 2.93 21.62
CA TYR A 261 6.88 1.90 21.48
C TYR A 261 7.26 0.63 22.25
N GLU A 262 6.30 0.01 22.90
CA GLU A 262 6.46 -1.35 23.38
C GLU A 262 6.53 -2.35 22.22
N SER A 263 7.20 -3.49 22.45
CA SER A 263 7.23 -4.58 21.49
C SER A 263 5.83 -5.10 21.19
N VAL A 264 5.57 -5.49 19.95
CA VAL A 264 4.28 -6.03 19.54
C VAL A 264 4.45 -7.21 18.60
N ASN A 265 3.67 -8.26 18.82
CA ASN A 265 3.63 -9.41 17.92
C ASN A 265 2.88 -9.03 16.63
N ALA A 266 3.50 -9.27 15.47
CA ALA A 266 3.00 -8.88 14.16
C ALA A 266 1.64 -9.51 13.81
N GLY A 267 1.43 -10.78 14.15
CA GLY A 267 0.17 -11.47 13.93
C GLY A 267 -0.97 -10.88 14.77
N LYS A 268 -0.74 -10.66 16.06
CA LYS A 268 -1.73 -10.01 16.93
C LYS A 268 -2.05 -8.58 16.47
N TRP A 269 -1.04 -7.82 16.04
CA TRP A 269 -1.21 -6.49 15.49
C TRP A 269 -2.10 -6.49 14.26
N ARG A 270 -1.84 -7.39 13.30
CA ARG A 270 -2.64 -7.55 12.09
C ARG A 270 -4.09 -7.89 12.43
N THR A 271 -4.33 -8.93 13.23
CA THR A 271 -5.68 -9.36 13.62
C THR A 271 -6.47 -8.24 14.29
N MET A 272 -5.86 -7.53 15.25
CA MET A 272 -6.50 -6.43 15.96
C MET A 272 -6.91 -5.28 15.03
N ASN A 273 -6.05 -4.89 14.08
CA ASN A 273 -6.35 -3.77 13.18
C ASN A 273 -7.30 -4.19 12.06
N THR A 274 -7.20 -5.42 11.55
CA THR A 274 -8.20 -5.98 10.62
C THR A 274 -9.59 -5.99 11.26
N ALA A 275 -9.72 -6.49 12.49
CA ALA A 275 -10.99 -6.50 13.21
C ALA A 275 -11.61 -5.10 13.38
N LYS A 276 -10.78 -4.07 13.64
CA LYS A 276 -11.27 -2.68 13.73
C LYS A 276 -11.87 -2.18 12.40
N ASN A 277 -11.25 -2.52 11.27
CA ASN A 277 -11.75 -2.10 9.94
C ASN A 277 -13.05 -2.80 9.56
N TYR A 278 -13.25 -4.04 10.02
CA TYR A 278 -14.47 -4.80 9.75
C TYR A 278 -15.52 -4.70 10.85
N ALA A 279 -15.26 -4.01 11.95
CA ALA A 279 -16.21 -3.86 13.07
C ALA A 279 -17.56 -3.23 12.66
N ASN A 280 -17.57 -2.44 11.57
CA ASN A 280 -18.80 -1.86 11.02
C ASN A 280 -19.57 -2.82 10.08
N ILE A 281 -18.97 -3.95 9.70
CA ILE A 281 -19.53 -4.94 8.76
C ILE A 281 -19.90 -6.22 9.53
N LEU A 282 -19.19 -6.49 10.61
CA LEU A 282 -19.46 -7.59 11.52
C LEU A 282 -20.14 -6.99 12.75
N GLY A 283 -21.34 -7.44 13.10
CA GLY A 283 -21.96 -7.08 14.37
C GLY A 283 -21.05 -7.41 15.56
N PRO A 284 -21.41 -6.99 16.79
CA PRO A 284 -20.59 -7.21 17.99
C PRO A 284 -20.20 -8.68 18.23
N ASP A 285 -20.90 -9.60 17.62
CA ASP A 285 -20.68 -11.05 17.74
C ASP A 285 -19.93 -11.69 16.55
N GLY A 286 -19.33 -10.85 15.66
CA GLY A 286 -18.57 -11.33 14.50
C GLY A 286 -19.43 -11.97 13.39
N VAL A 287 -20.75 -11.86 13.45
CA VAL A 287 -21.69 -12.34 12.46
C VAL A 287 -22.09 -11.21 11.51
N LYS A 288 -22.12 -11.49 10.19
CA LYS A 288 -22.61 -10.51 9.19
C LYS A 288 -24.01 -10.01 9.57
N VAL A 289 -24.14 -8.67 9.67
CA VAL A 289 -25.44 -7.99 9.71
C VAL A 289 -26.01 -7.87 8.31
#